data_492df87bbc98d7cddb20c53984552e28
#
_entry.id   492df87bbc98d7cddb20c53984552e28
#
_cell.length_a   1.000
_cell.length_b   1.000
_cell.length_c   1.000
_cell.angle_alpha   90.00
_cell.angle_beta   90.00
_cell.angle_gamma   90.00
#
_symmetry.space_group_name_H-M   'P 1'
#
loop_
_entity.id
_entity.type
_entity.pdbx_description
1 polymer ?
#
loop_
_entity_poly.entity_id
_entity_poly.type
_entity_poly.pdbx_seq_one_letter_code
_entity_poly.pdbx_strand_id
1 'polypeptide(L)'
;LKHEADGAGYLKPGFSHIFVIPAEGGSPRQLTSSSFNHGGSLSWSKNGQKIYFSGNRNTDWEYDFRNSEVYSIDIYTKLFEQLTTVSGPDYAPKVSPDGKKIAYLGYEDKVQAYQVTKLYVMDVNGDTKKVISAKFDRDVDTAEWAPDGKGFYIQYNDLGRTKIGYMDL
;
A
#
# COMPACT_ATOMS: atom_id res chain seq x y z
N LEU A 1 27.08 9.37 1.68
CA LEU A 1 26.04 10.19 2.33
C LEU A 1 24.87 10.32 1.36
N LYS A 2 23.67 9.90 1.80
CA LYS A 2 22.43 10.13 1.05
C LYS A 2 21.77 11.39 1.59
N HIS A 3 21.25 12.22 0.71
CA HIS A 3 20.52 13.43 1.03
C HIS A 3 19.19 13.45 0.31
N GLU A 4 18.12 13.67 1.05
CA GLU A 4 16.78 13.84 0.52
C GLU A 4 16.44 15.34 0.51
N ALA A 5 16.39 15.92 -0.69
CA ALA A 5 16.00 17.31 -0.88
C ALA A 5 14.51 17.48 -0.52
N ASP A 6 14.18 18.56 0.20
CA ASP A 6 12.83 18.85 0.69
C ASP A 6 12.24 17.77 1.63
N GLY A 7 13.08 16.89 2.17
CA GLY A 7 12.71 15.82 3.07
C GLY A 7 13.55 15.78 4.34
N ALA A 8 14.01 14.60 4.73
CA ALA A 8 14.76 14.40 5.98
C ALA A 8 16.22 14.94 5.94
N GLY A 9 16.65 15.54 4.84
CA GLY A 9 18.03 16.02 4.69
C GLY A 9 19.04 14.87 4.59
N TYR A 10 20.11 14.91 5.36
CA TYR A 10 21.09 13.81 5.40
C TYR A 10 20.50 12.60 6.11
N LEU A 11 20.33 11.52 5.36
CA LEU A 11 19.74 10.28 5.88
C LEU A 11 20.75 9.51 6.73
N LYS A 12 20.29 9.00 7.86
CA LYS A 12 21.05 8.03 8.66
C LYS A 12 21.11 6.69 7.91
N PRO A 13 22.23 5.95 8.01
CA PRO A 13 22.30 4.58 7.48
C PRO A 13 21.25 3.69 8.13
N GLY A 14 20.61 2.84 7.33
CA GLY A 14 19.62 1.87 7.78
C GLY A 14 18.39 1.83 6.90
N PHE A 15 17.50 0.90 7.22
CA PHE A 15 16.26 0.67 6.51
C PHE A 15 15.10 0.51 7.51
N SER A 16 13.91 0.95 7.12
CA SER A 16 12.69 0.76 7.90
C SER A 16 12.20 -0.67 7.79
N HIS A 17 11.85 -1.28 8.91
CA HIS A 17 11.36 -2.66 8.96
C HIS A 17 10.05 -2.78 9.72
N ILE A 18 9.31 -3.84 9.42
CA ILE A 18 8.06 -4.18 10.10
C ILE A 18 8.36 -5.03 11.33
N PHE A 19 7.79 -4.64 12.45
CA PHE A 19 7.83 -5.37 13.72
C PHE A 19 6.42 -5.67 14.20
N VAL A 20 6.26 -6.76 14.94
CA VAL A 20 5.04 -7.05 15.69
C VAL A 20 5.37 -7.10 17.17
N ILE A 21 4.40 -6.65 17.97
CA ILE A 21 4.46 -6.70 19.42
C ILE A 21 3.11 -7.20 19.93
N PRO A 22 3.05 -8.05 20.99
CA PRO A 22 1.79 -8.42 21.63
C PRO A 22 1.04 -7.19 22.15
N ALA A 23 -0.29 -7.20 22.09
CA ALA A 23 -1.12 -6.09 22.57
C ALA A 23 -0.92 -5.80 24.08
N GLU A 24 -0.57 -6.83 24.83
CA GLU A 24 -0.27 -6.75 26.26
C GLU A 24 1.14 -6.22 26.55
N GLY A 25 1.91 -5.89 25.52
CA GLY A 25 3.30 -5.47 25.63
C GLY A 25 4.29 -6.61 25.50
N GLY A 26 5.57 -6.30 25.68
CA GLY A 26 6.68 -7.25 25.56
C GLY A 26 7.72 -6.79 24.53
N SER A 27 8.59 -7.70 24.13
CA SER A 27 9.63 -7.41 23.15
C SER A 27 9.11 -7.42 21.71
N PRO A 28 9.39 -6.39 20.91
CA PRO A 28 9.01 -6.39 19.50
C PRO A 28 9.80 -7.47 18.75
N ARG A 29 9.12 -8.18 17.83
CA ARG A 29 9.71 -9.18 16.97
C ARG A 29 9.76 -8.64 15.54
N GLN A 30 10.95 -8.56 14.98
CA GLN A 30 11.18 -8.11 13.62
C GLN A 30 10.68 -9.14 12.60
N LEU A 31 9.89 -8.70 11.62
CA LEU A 31 9.37 -9.53 10.55
C LEU A 31 10.20 -9.41 9.26
N THR A 32 10.56 -8.20 8.87
CA THR A 32 11.31 -7.95 7.63
C THR A 32 12.76 -7.62 7.94
N SER A 33 13.67 -8.12 7.07
CA SER A 33 15.11 -7.83 7.15
C SER A 33 15.64 -7.80 5.72
N SER A 34 16.19 -6.70 5.28
CA SER A 34 16.82 -6.55 3.95
C SER A 34 17.29 -5.12 3.76
N SER A 35 17.98 -4.85 2.65
CA SER A 35 18.40 -3.51 2.26
C SER A 35 17.30 -2.72 1.54
N PHE A 36 16.06 -2.85 1.99
CA PHE A 36 14.90 -2.13 1.48
C PHE A 36 14.08 -1.53 2.62
N ASN A 37 13.42 -0.40 2.35
CA ASN A 37 12.47 0.18 3.28
C ASN A 37 11.12 -0.55 3.19
N HIS A 38 10.59 -0.90 4.34
CA HIS A 38 9.26 -1.46 4.51
C HIS A 38 8.48 -0.49 5.40
N GLY A 39 7.48 0.14 4.84
CA GLY A 39 6.75 1.18 5.57
C GLY A 39 5.40 1.47 4.92
N GLY A 40 4.82 2.60 5.30
CA GLY A 40 3.50 3.01 4.86
C GLY A 40 2.38 2.35 5.66
N SER A 41 1.19 2.32 5.07
CA SER A 41 0.02 1.71 5.70
C SER A 41 0.16 0.21 5.80
N LEU A 42 -0.11 -0.34 6.97
CA LEU A 42 -0.13 -1.77 7.23
C LEU A 42 -1.58 -2.24 7.39
N SER A 43 -1.91 -3.39 6.85
CA SER A 43 -3.22 -4.00 7.01
C SER A 43 -3.10 -5.46 7.42
N TRP A 44 -3.83 -5.85 8.47
CA TRP A 44 -3.86 -7.23 8.93
C TRP A 44 -4.82 -8.07 8.09
N SER A 45 -4.44 -9.33 7.83
CA SER A 45 -5.42 -10.33 7.41
C SER A 45 -6.47 -10.54 8.50
N LYS A 46 -7.69 -10.90 8.11
CA LYS A 46 -8.80 -11.10 9.06
C LYS A 46 -8.49 -12.14 10.16
N ASN A 47 -7.68 -13.14 9.83
CA ASN A 47 -7.27 -14.18 10.78
C ASN A 47 -6.01 -13.80 11.59
N GLY A 48 -5.45 -12.61 11.40
CA GLY A 48 -4.26 -12.15 12.11
C GLY A 48 -2.94 -12.86 11.75
N GLN A 49 -2.90 -13.64 10.67
CA GLN A 49 -1.70 -14.43 10.31
C GLN A 49 -0.78 -13.72 9.31
N LYS A 50 -1.32 -12.80 8.52
CA LYS A 50 -0.54 -12.04 7.53
C LYS A 50 -0.66 -10.53 7.76
N ILE A 51 0.37 -9.80 7.38
CA ILE A 51 0.36 -8.34 7.25
C ILE A 51 0.55 -8.02 5.77
N TYR A 52 -0.31 -7.15 5.25
CA TYR A 52 -0.19 -6.56 3.92
C TYR A 52 0.41 -5.17 4.04
N PHE A 53 1.33 -4.84 3.15
CA PHE A 53 2.07 -3.58 3.16
C PHE A 53 2.56 -3.24 1.76
N SER A 54 3.09 -2.05 1.58
CA SER A 54 3.74 -1.65 0.32
C SER A 54 5.21 -1.34 0.53
N GLY A 55 5.97 -1.46 -0.55
CA GLY A 55 7.38 -1.12 -0.56
C GLY A 55 7.99 -1.21 -1.95
N ASN A 56 9.07 -0.48 -2.17
CA ASN A 56 9.87 -0.63 -3.37
C ASN A 56 11.05 -1.56 -3.06
N ARG A 57 11.02 -2.75 -3.66
CA ARG A 57 12.06 -3.79 -3.48
C ARG A 57 12.81 -4.11 -4.78
N ASN A 58 12.70 -3.23 -5.76
CA ASN A 58 13.46 -3.34 -7.00
C ASN A 58 14.94 -3.05 -6.74
N THR A 59 15.81 -3.64 -7.54
CA THR A 59 17.28 -3.46 -7.38
C THR A 59 17.72 -2.02 -7.65
N ASP A 60 16.95 -1.28 -8.42
CA ASP A 60 17.14 0.11 -8.80
C ASP A 60 16.24 1.11 -8.06
N TRP A 61 15.70 0.72 -6.90
CA TRP A 61 14.74 1.50 -6.10
C TRP A 61 15.21 2.95 -5.81
N GLU A 62 16.51 3.20 -5.80
CA GLU A 62 17.07 4.55 -5.59
C GLU A 62 16.84 5.47 -6.79
N TYR A 63 16.69 4.90 -7.99
CA TYR A 63 16.47 5.61 -9.24
C TYR A 63 15.00 5.58 -9.66
N ASP A 64 14.34 4.44 -9.45
CA ASP A 64 12.90 4.25 -9.68
C ASP A 64 12.13 4.28 -8.36
N PHE A 65 12.18 5.43 -7.68
CA PHE A 65 11.64 5.60 -6.32
C PHE A 65 10.10 5.52 -6.25
N ARG A 66 9.40 5.61 -7.37
CA ARG A 66 7.94 5.54 -7.44
C ARG A 66 7.39 4.13 -7.62
N ASN A 67 8.22 3.17 -7.95
CA ASN A 67 7.80 1.81 -8.30
C ASN A 67 7.65 0.94 -7.04
N SER A 68 6.58 1.16 -6.29
CA SER A 68 6.26 0.37 -5.11
C SER A 68 5.18 -0.67 -5.42
N GLU A 69 5.27 -1.81 -4.75
CA GLU A 69 4.35 -2.93 -4.90
C GLU A 69 3.68 -3.28 -3.59
N VAL A 70 2.53 -3.97 -3.66
CA VAL A 70 1.86 -4.56 -2.50
C VAL A 70 2.43 -5.94 -2.23
N TYR A 71 2.74 -6.19 -0.98
CA TYR A 71 3.29 -7.45 -0.46
C TYR A 71 2.45 -8.00 0.68
N SER A 72 2.55 -9.29 0.92
CA SER A 72 2.14 -9.91 2.17
C SER A 72 3.32 -10.57 2.88
N ILE A 73 3.26 -10.65 4.20
CA ILE A 73 4.20 -11.40 5.02
C ILE A 73 3.43 -12.19 6.09
N ASP A 74 3.70 -13.49 6.18
CA ASP A 74 3.19 -14.33 7.27
C ASP A 74 3.97 -14.03 8.55
N ILE A 75 3.27 -13.77 9.65
CA ILE A 75 3.90 -13.31 10.89
C ILE A 75 4.65 -14.42 11.63
N TYR A 76 4.38 -15.69 11.33
CA TYR A 76 5.02 -16.84 11.98
C TYR A 76 6.18 -17.39 11.13
N THR A 77 5.89 -17.71 9.88
CA THR A 77 6.86 -18.30 8.94
C THR A 77 7.78 -17.28 8.29
N LYS A 78 7.38 -16.00 8.30
CA LYS A 78 8.02 -14.89 7.55
C LYS A 78 8.04 -15.10 6.03
N LEU A 79 7.17 -15.98 5.50
CA LEU A 79 6.99 -16.11 4.06
C LEU A 79 6.48 -14.80 3.49
N PHE A 80 7.12 -14.39 2.43
CA PHE A 80 6.95 -13.11 1.76
C PHE A 80 6.40 -13.36 0.36
N GLU A 81 5.31 -12.68 0.00
CA GLU A 81 4.66 -12.78 -1.31
C GLU A 81 4.49 -11.39 -1.91
N GLN A 82 4.85 -11.22 -3.16
CA GLN A 82 4.55 -10.01 -3.93
C GLN A 82 3.20 -10.21 -4.63
N LEU A 83 2.29 -9.24 -4.46
CA LEU A 83 0.91 -9.34 -4.96
C LEU A 83 0.65 -8.47 -6.18
N THR A 84 1.45 -7.41 -6.38
CA THR A 84 1.37 -6.53 -7.54
C THR A 84 2.70 -6.48 -8.28
N THR A 85 2.68 -6.18 -9.58
CA THR A 85 3.87 -6.24 -10.44
C THR A 85 3.82 -5.21 -11.59
N VAL A 86 2.89 -4.27 -11.54
CA VAL A 86 2.73 -3.25 -12.59
C VAL A 86 3.66 -2.09 -12.27
N SER A 87 4.46 -1.66 -13.25
CA SER A 87 5.33 -0.50 -13.06
C SER A 87 4.52 0.73 -12.61
N GLY A 88 4.93 1.34 -11.52
CA GLY A 88 4.27 2.46 -10.87
C GLY A 88 4.02 2.22 -9.39
N PRO A 89 3.46 3.19 -8.68
CA PRO A 89 3.21 3.05 -7.26
C PRO A 89 1.92 2.25 -6.99
N ASP A 90 2.07 1.11 -6.33
CA ASP A 90 0.96 0.39 -5.69
C ASP A 90 1.15 0.48 -4.17
N TYR A 91 0.19 1.08 -3.44
CA TYR A 91 0.36 1.42 -2.03
C TYR A 91 -0.95 1.41 -1.23
N ALA A 92 -0.82 1.60 0.08
CA ALA A 92 -1.94 1.67 1.04
C ALA A 92 -2.91 0.48 0.98
N PRO A 93 -2.43 -0.79 1.05
CA PRO A 93 -3.30 -1.94 1.03
C PRO A 93 -4.24 -1.96 2.24
N LYS A 94 -5.51 -2.31 2.00
CA LYS A 94 -6.56 -2.45 3.04
C LYS A 94 -7.38 -3.70 2.79
N VAL A 95 -7.39 -4.59 3.77
CA VAL A 95 -8.17 -5.82 3.72
C VAL A 95 -9.65 -5.50 3.92
N SER A 96 -10.51 -6.15 3.14
CA SER A 96 -11.96 -6.02 3.24
C SER A 96 -12.51 -6.57 4.57
N PRO A 97 -13.69 -6.11 5.03
CA PRO A 97 -14.28 -6.58 6.29
C PRO A 97 -14.52 -8.10 6.34
N ASP A 98 -14.77 -8.74 5.21
CA ASP A 98 -14.90 -10.19 5.10
C ASP A 98 -13.55 -10.94 5.04
N GLY A 99 -12.45 -10.23 4.80
CA GLY A 99 -11.10 -10.76 4.71
C GLY A 99 -10.74 -11.43 3.39
N LYS A 100 -11.56 -11.26 2.34
CA LYS A 100 -11.36 -11.95 1.06
C LYS A 100 -10.67 -11.10 0.00
N LYS A 101 -10.71 -9.78 0.15
CA LYS A 101 -10.19 -8.83 -0.83
C LYS A 101 -9.22 -7.83 -0.20
N ILE A 102 -8.40 -7.23 -1.05
CA ILE A 102 -7.51 -6.12 -0.71
C ILE A 102 -7.82 -4.97 -1.65
N ALA A 103 -8.11 -3.81 -1.09
CA ALA A 103 -8.10 -2.55 -1.82
C ALA A 103 -6.72 -1.92 -1.73
N TYR A 104 -6.27 -1.26 -2.78
CA TYR A 104 -5.02 -0.50 -2.79
C TYR A 104 -5.12 0.68 -3.77
N LEU A 105 -4.25 1.64 -3.60
CA LEU A 105 -4.14 2.82 -4.46
C LEU A 105 -2.91 2.69 -5.35
N GLY A 106 -3.00 3.25 -6.56
CA GLY A 106 -1.87 3.22 -7.47
C GLY A 106 -2.21 3.73 -8.87
N TYR A 107 -1.25 3.62 -9.76
CA TYR A 107 -1.43 3.81 -11.20
C TYR A 107 -0.30 3.10 -11.96
N GLU A 108 -0.59 2.70 -13.20
CA GLU A 108 0.45 2.25 -14.13
C GLU A 108 1.26 3.46 -14.59
N ASP A 109 2.57 3.47 -14.34
CA ASP A 109 3.43 4.57 -14.73
C ASP A 109 3.68 4.56 -16.26
N LYS A 110 3.12 5.54 -16.92
CA LYS A 110 3.27 5.79 -18.37
C LYS A 110 4.26 6.92 -18.67
N VAL A 111 5.06 7.30 -17.66
CA VAL A 111 6.03 8.39 -17.77
C VAL A 111 5.38 9.70 -18.23
N GLN A 112 4.19 9.98 -17.72
CA GLN A 112 3.43 11.20 -18.02
C GLN A 112 3.59 12.23 -16.90
N ALA A 113 3.51 13.51 -17.22
CA ALA A 113 3.63 14.59 -16.25
C ALA A 113 2.55 14.56 -15.17
N TYR A 114 1.37 14.03 -15.50
CA TYR A 114 0.26 13.80 -14.56
C TYR A 114 -0.37 12.44 -14.84
N GLN A 115 -0.58 11.67 -13.79
CA GLN A 115 -1.21 10.35 -13.84
C GLN A 115 -2.15 10.22 -12.65
N VAL A 116 -3.38 9.77 -12.91
CA VAL A 116 -4.44 9.73 -11.92
C VAL A 116 -4.30 8.50 -11.03
N THR A 117 -4.17 8.73 -9.73
CA THR A 117 -4.22 7.67 -8.72
C THR A 117 -5.60 7.00 -8.71
N LYS A 118 -5.61 5.71 -8.91
CA LYS A 118 -6.82 4.88 -8.96
C LYS A 118 -6.95 4.00 -7.73
N LEU A 119 -8.21 3.66 -7.42
CA LEU A 119 -8.56 2.64 -6.46
C LEU A 119 -8.68 1.30 -7.18
N TYR A 120 -7.92 0.33 -6.71
CA TYR A 120 -7.93 -1.05 -7.18
C TYR A 120 -8.45 -1.99 -6.10
N VAL A 121 -8.98 -3.12 -6.53
CA VAL A 121 -9.32 -4.26 -5.65
C VAL A 121 -8.81 -5.54 -6.29
N MET A 122 -8.25 -6.42 -5.46
CA MET A 122 -7.81 -7.77 -5.83
C MET A 122 -8.23 -8.78 -4.74
N ASP A 123 -8.15 -10.06 -5.04
CA ASP A 123 -8.27 -11.10 -4.03
C ASP A 123 -7.03 -11.11 -3.11
N VAL A 124 -7.15 -11.66 -1.90
CA VAL A 124 -6.05 -11.65 -0.90
C VAL A 124 -4.78 -12.41 -1.32
N ASN A 125 -4.88 -13.21 -2.38
CA ASN A 125 -3.75 -13.90 -3.01
C ASN A 125 -3.14 -13.14 -4.21
N GLY A 126 -3.64 -11.93 -4.52
CA GLY A 126 -3.17 -11.10 -5.62
C GLY A 126 -3.88 -11.32 -6.96
N ASP A 127 -4.84 -12.25 -7.03
CA ASP A 127 -5.60 -12.52 -8.25
C ASP A 127 -6.75 -11.51 -8.48
N THR A 128 -7.41 -11.61 -9.62
CA THR A 128 -8.67 -10.90 -9.96
C THR A 128 -8.60 -9.39 -9.75
N LYS A 129 -7.55 -8.74 -10.26
CA LYS A 129 -7.37 -7.28 -10.15
C LYS A 129 -8.44 -6.52 -10.93
N LYS A 130 -9.09 -5.56 -10.28
CA LYS A 130 -10.11 -4.68 -10.87
C LYS A 130 -9.87 -3.24 -10.48
N VAL A 131 -9.97 -2.32 -11.44
CA VAL A 131 -9.96 -0.87 -11.18
C VAL A 131 -11.39 -0.44 -10.82
N ILE A 132 -11.60 -0.01 -9.59
CA ILE A 132 -12.91 0.45 -9.10
C ILE A 132 -13.21 1.87 -9.59
N SER A 133 -12.20 2.75 -9.52
CA SER A 133 -12.32 4.15 -9.91
C SER A 133 -12.03 4.42 -11.40
N ALA A 134 -12.23 3.44 -12.29
CA ALA A 134 -11.85 3.57 -13.71
C ALA A 134 -12.46 4.79 -14.41
N LYS A 135 -13.72 5.14 -14.08
CA LYS A 135 -14.47 6.28 -14.66
C LYS A 135 -14.31 7.58 -13.85
N PHE A 136 -13.61 7.53 -12.73
CA PHE A 136 -13.40 8.71 -11.90
C PHE A 136 -12.15 9.44 -12.36
N ASP A 137 -12.29 10.71 -12.76
CA ASP A 137 -11.23 11.53 -13.39
C ASP A 137 -10.43 12.38 -12.39
N ARG A 138 -10.46 12.00 -11.12
CA ARG A 138 -9.69 12.61 -10.02
C ARG A 138 -8.82 11.56 -9.35
N ASP A 139 -7.79 12.02 -8.67
CA ASP A 139 -7.02 11.18 -7.75
C ASP A 139 -7.91 10.70 -6.61
N VAL A 140 -7.77 9.43 -6.25
CA VAL A 140 -8.26 8.91 -4.98
C VAL A 140 -7.14 9.08 -3.95
N ASP A 141 -7.28 10.05 -3.05
CA ASP A 141 -6.24 10.36 -2.05
C ASP A 141 -6.21 9.30 -0.93
N THR A 142 -7.38 8.87 -0.49
CA THR A 142 -7.55 7.77 0.47
C THR A 142 -8.81 6.98 0.16
N ALA A 143 -8.83 5.71 0.56
CA ALA A 143 -10.00 4.85 0.46
C ALA A 143 -10.15 3.99 1.72
N GLU A 144 -11.36 3.95 2.26
CA GLU A 144 -11.72 3.09 3.39
C GLU A 144 -12.88 2.18 2.99
N TRP A 145 -12.80 0.90 3.30
CA TRP A 145 -13.91 -0.01 3.09
C TRP A 145 -15.15 0.45 3.86
N ALA A 146 -16.31 0.42 3.22
CA ALA A 146 -17.56 0.48 3.94
C ALA A 146 -17.69 -0.74 4.85
N PRO A 147 -18.27 -0.62 6.04
CA PRO A 147 -18.35 -1.74 7.01
C PRO A 147 -19.06 -2.99 6.47
N ASP A 148 -19.97 -2.81 5.53
CA ASP A 148 -20.71 -3.91 4.86
C ASP A 148 -19.92 -4.54 3.70
N GLY A 149 -18.74 -4.00 3.35
CA GLY A 149 -17.89 -4.48 2.27
C GLY A 149 -18.42 -4.24 0.86
N LYS A 150 -19.46 -3.42 0.68
CA LYS A 150 -20.09 -3.18 -0.63
C LYS A 150 -19.51 -2.01 -1.39
N GLY A 151 -18.62 -1.23 -0.78
CA GLY A 151 -18.00 -0.08 -1.43
C GLY A 151 -16.98 0.60 -0.53
N PHE A 152 -16.67 1.84 -0.87
CA PHE A 152 -15.60 2.62 -0.25
C PHE A 152 -16.06 4.04 0.07
N TYR A 153 -15.66 4.54 1.22
CA TYR A 153 -15.56 5.98 1.44
C TYR A 153 -14.21 6.43 0.92
N ILE A 154 -14.22 7.37 -0.02
CA ILE A 154 -13.02 7.91 -0.64
C ILE A 154 -12.85 9.39 -0.29
N GLN A 155 -11.59 9.82 -0.18
CA GLN A 155 -11.23 11.23 -0.15
C GLN A 155 -10.59 11.60 -1.48
N TYR A 156 -10.93 12.77 -1.99
CA TYR A 156 -10.41 13.30 -3.24
C TYR A 156 -10.44 14.82 -3.26
N ASN A 157 -9.65 15.43 -4.14
CA ASN A 157 -9.66 16.87 -4.35
C ASN A 157 -10.49 17.25 -5.58
N ASP A 158 -11.30 18.28 -5.44
CA ASP A 158 -12.08 18.86 -6.51
C ASP A 158 -12.13 20.39 -6.38
N LEU A 159 -11.63 21.09 -7.40
CA LEU A 159 -11.55 22.55 -7.46
C LEU A 159 -10.89 23.16 -6.21
N GLY A 160 -9.77 22.57 -5.76
CA GLY A 160 -9.02 23.04 -4.58
C GLY A 160 -9.68 22.73 -3.23
N ARG A 161 -10.69 21.87 -3.20
CA ARG A 161 -11.38 21.47 -1.97
C ARG A 161 -11.30 19.97 -1.80
N THR A 162 -10.93 19.51 -0.62
CA THR A 162 -11.01 18.11 -0.24
C THR A 162 -12.48 17.73 -0.01
N LYS A 163 -12.89 16.64 -0.64
CA LYS A 163 -14.23 16.06 -0.54
C LYS A 163 -14.18 14.62 -0.10
N ILE A 164 -15.27 14.16 0.48
CA ILE A 164 -15.54 12.75 0.78
C ILE A 164 -16.68 12.28 -0.12
N GLY A 165 -16.48 11.14 -0.75
CA GLY A 165 -17.48 10.49 -1.59
C GLY A 165 -17.64 9.02 -1.24
N TYR A 166 -18.66 8.40 -1.81
CA TYR A 166 -18.87 6.95 -1.75
C TYR A 166 -18.73 6.36 -3.16
N MET A 167 -18.09 5.20 -3.24
CA MET A 167 -17.87 4.47 -4.49
C MET A 167 -18.25 3.01 -4.29
N ASP A 168 -19.14 2.48 -5.11
CA ASP A 168 -19.54 1.08 -5.10
C ASP A 168 -18.39 0.17 -5.56
N LEU A 169 -18.38 -1.10 -5.08
CA LEU A 169 -17.41 -2.14 -5.41
C LEU A 169 -17.56 -2.68 -6.83
#